data_9fdbe2c37f85e8393555b516014cd2d3
#
_entry.id   9fdbe2c37f85e8393555b516014cd2d3
#
_cell.length_a   1.000
_cell.length_b   1.000
_cell.length_c   1.000
_cell.angle_alpha   90.00
_cell.angle_beta   90.00
_cell.angle_gamma   90.00
#
_symmetry.space_group_name_H-M   'P 1'
#
loop_
_entity.id
_entity.type
_entity.pdbx_description
1 polymer ?
#
loop_
_entity_poly.entity_id
_entity_poly.type
_entity_poly.pdbx_seq_one_letter_code
_entity_poly.pdbx_strand_id
1 'polypeptide(L)'
;ACLSELFFFHLLAGADSFLLTIMAYDRYLAICQSLTYSSRMSWGIQQALVGMSCVFSFTNALTQTVALSTLNFCGPNVINHFYCDLPQLFQLSCSSTQLNELLLFAVGFIMAGTPLVLIITAYSHVAAAVLRIRSVEGRKKAFSTCGSHLTVVCLFFGRGIFNYMRLGSEEASDKDKGVGVFNTVINPMLNPLIYSLRNPDVQGALWQIFLGRRSLT
;
A
#
# COMPACT_ATOMS: atom_id res chain seq x y z
N ALA A 1 -8.13 13.66 18.64
CA ALA A 1 -6.97 12.83 18.26
C ALA A 1 -7.34 11.77 17.22
N CYS A 2 -8.32 10.87 17.46
CA CYS A 2 -8.70 9.79 16.54
C CYS A 2 -9.08 10.23 15.12
N LEU A 3 -9.86 11.29 14.95
CA LEU A 3 -10.25 11.77 13.62
C LEU A 3 -9.04 12.19 12.77
N SER A 4 -8.07 12.87 13.39
CA SER A 4 -6.84 13.27 12.69
C SER A 4 -5.99 12.04 12.34
N GLU A 5 -5.89 11.07 13.23
CA GLU A 5 -5.16 9.82 12.98
C GLU A 5 -5.77 9.07 11.80
N LEU A 6 -7.09 8.90 11.77
CA LEU A 6 -7.80 8.24 10.68
C LEU A 6 -7.69 9.00 9.37
N PHE A 7 -7.74 10.34 9.40
CA PHE A 7 -7.53 11.14 8.20
C PHE A 7 -6.17 10.86 7.56
N PHE A 8 -5.09 10.96 8.34
CA PHE A 8 -3.74 10.68 7.83
C PHE A 8 -3.56 9.22 7.44
N PHE A 9 -4.16 8.29 8.18
CA PHE A 9 -4.13 6.87 7.82
C PHE A 9 -4.76 6.62 6.44
N HIS A 10 -5.97 7.13 6.17
CA HIS A 10 -6.63 6.96 4.88
C HIS A 10 -5.92 7.71 3.75
N LEU A 11 -5.35 8.88 4.04
CA LEU A 11 -4.55 9.63 3.09
C LEU A 11 -3.31 8.87 2.65
N LEU A 12 -2.53 8.38 3.59
CA LEU A 12 -1.28 7.68 3.31
C LEU A 12 -1.54 6.30 2.71
N ALA A 13 -2.48 5.53 3.24
CA ALA A 13 -2.83 4.22 2.70
C ALA A 13 -3.39 4.31 1.26
N GLY A 14 -4.19 5.34 0.97
CA GLY A 14 -4.65 5.61 -0.38
C GLY A 14 -3.50 5.96 -1.33
N ALA A 15 -2.61 6.86 -0.91
CA ALA A 15 -1.44 7.24 -1.69
C ALA A 15 -0.54 6.02 -1.98
N ASP A 16 -0.26 5.19 -0.98
CA ASP A 16 0.54 3.97 -1.13
C ASP A 16 -0.09 2.99 -2.13
N SER A 17 -1.41 2.80 -2.07
CA SER A 17 -2.15 1.92 -2.99
C SER A 17 -1.97 2.35 -4.46
N PHE A 18 -2.12 3.64 -4.75
CA PHE A 18 -1.94 4.17 -6.10
C PHE A 18 -0.47 4.18 -6.52
N LEU A 19 0.46 4.51 -5.64
CA LEU A 19 1.89 4.46 -5.93
C LEU A 19 2.34 3.04 -6.29
N LEU A 20 1.89 2.02 -5.57
CA LEU A 20 2.15 0.63 -5.93
C LEU A 20 1.59 0.28 -7.31
N THR A 21 0.43 0.83 -7.67
CA THR A 21 -0.15 0.64 -9.01
C THR A 21 0.69 1.30 -10.10
N ILE A 22 1.14 2.53 -9.87
CA ILE A 22 2.02 3.25 -10.80
C ILE A 22 3.33 2.50 -10.97
N MET A 23 3.90 1.97 -9.90
CA MET A 23 5.13 1.16 -9.96
C MET A 23 4.91 -0.16 -10.72
N ALA A 24 3.76 -0.81 -10.59
CA ALA A 24 3.43 -1.99 -11.38
C ALA A 24 3.30 -1.66 -12.88
N TYR A 25 2.68 -0.54 -13.20
CA TYR A 25 2.57 -0.04 -14.56
C TYR A 25 3.94 0.33 -15.16
N ASP A 26 4.80 0.98 -14.38
CA ASP A 26 6.18 1.27 -14.76
C ASP A 26 6.94 -0.02 -15.14
N ARG A 27 6.87 -1.06 -14.29
CA ARG A 27 7.48 -2.35 -14.56
C ARG A 27 6.92 -3.02 -15.81
N TYR A 28 5.61 -2.95 -16.00
CA TYR A 28 4.98 -3.45 -17.22
C TYR A 28 5.51 -2.76 -18.47
N LEU A 29 5.58 -1.44 -18.49
CA LEU A 29 6.11 -0.69 -19.62
C LEU A 29 7.60 -0.98 -19.87
N ALA A 30 8.41 -1.02 -18.82
CA ALA A 30 9.84 -1.28 -18.95
C ALA A 30 10.15 -2.68 -19.52
N ILE A 31 9.35 -3.70 -19.18
CA ILE A 31 9.59 -5.09 -19.58
C ILE A 31 8.86 -5.43 -20.88
N CYS A 32 7.59 -5.03 -21.00
CA CYS A 32 6.73 -5.44 -22.11
C CYS A 32 6.69 -4.44 -23.27
N GLN A 33 6.99 -3.16 -23.02
CA GLN A 33 6.89 -2.08 -23.99
C GLN A 33 8.09 -1.13 -23.96
N SER A 34 9.28 -1.67 -23.88
CA SER A 34 10.54 -0.91 -23.74
C SER A 34 10.75 0.15 -24.82
N LEU A 35 10.28 -0.06 -26.05
CA LEU A 35 10.42 0.90 -27.16
C LEU A 35 9.60 2.18 -26.96
N THR A 36 8.48 2.11 -26.24
CA THR A 36 7.59 3.26 -25.99
C THR A 36 7.69 3.76 -24.54
N TYR A 37 8.58 3.19 -23.74
CA TYR A 37 8.72 3.50 -22.32
C TYR A 37 8.91 4.99 -22.04
N SER A 38 9.89 5.63 -22.71
CA SER A 38 10.24 7.04 -22.49
C SER A 38 9.10 8.00 -22.82
N SER A 39 8.25 7.67 -23.79
CA SER A 39 7.09 8.49 -24.14
C SER A 39 5.90 8.27 -23.19
N ARG A 40 5.70 7.03 -22.71
CA ARG A 40 4.57 6.66 -21.83
C ARG A 40 4.84 6.89 -20.35
N MET A 41 6.11 7.04 -19.95
CA MET A 41 6.57 7.34 -18.60
C MET A 41 7.44 8.59 -18.57
N SER A 42 7.08 9.58 -19.38
CA SER A 42 7.74 10.89 -19.36
C SER A 42 7.57 11.57 -18.00
N TRP A 43 8.46 12.48 -17.65
CA TRP A 43 8.43 13.23 -16.39
C TRP A 43 7.05 13.87 -16.11
N GLY A 44 6.44 14.49 -17.12
CA GLY A 44 5.10 15.09 -16.98
C GLY A 44 4.01 14.08 -16.65
N ILE A 45 4.06 12.89 -17.26
CA ILE A 45 3.09 11.82 -16.97
C ILE A 45 3.30 11.29 -15.55
N GLN A 46 4.53 11.08 -15.11
CA GLN A 46 4.81 10.66 -13.73
C GLN A 46 4.27 11.65 -12.70
N GLN A 47 4.53 12.94 -12.91
CA GLN A 47 3.99 14.00 -12.04
C GLN A 47 2.46 14.03 -12.03
N ALA A 48 1.82 13.88 -13.19
CA ALA A 48 0.36 13.83 -13.29
C ALA A 48 -0.20 12.62 -12.54
N LEU A 49 0.37 11.44 -12.70
CA LEU A 49 -0.06 10.22 -12.01
C LEU A 49 0.07 10.35 -10.47
N VAL A 50 1.19 10.88 -10.00
CA VAL A 50 1.40 11.12 -8.57
C VAL A 50 0.44 12.19 -8.05
N GLY A 51 0.27 13.30 -8.77
CA GLY A 51 -0.67 14.36 -8.41
C GLY A 51 -2.11 13.86 -8.31
N MET A 52 -2.57 13.07 -9.29
CA MET A 52 -3.88 12.43 -9.25
C MET A 52 -4.02 11.48 -8.06
N SER A 53 -3.00 10.68 -7.75
CA SER A 53 -3.00 9.81 -6.59
C SER A 53 -3.19 10.57 -5.29
N CYS A 54 -2.52 11.70 -5.14
CA CYS A 54 -2.67 12.58 -3.97
C CYS A 54 -4.09 13.16 -3.87
N VAL A 55 -4.67 13.63 -4.97
CA VAL A 55 -6.02 14.18 -5.01
C VAL A 55 -7.06 13.13 -4.64
N PHE A 56 -6.99 11.93 -5.24
CA PHE A 56 -7.91 10.84 -4.91
C PHE A 56 -7.78 10.38 -3.47
N SER A 57 -6.56 10.26 -2.96
CA SER A 57 -6.30 9.85 -1.57
C SER A 57 -6.78 10.89 -0.57
N PHE A 58 -6.58 12.17 -0.85
CA PHE A 58 -7.08 13.27 -0.03
C PHE A 58 -8.62 13.29 0.00
N THR A 59 -9.26 13.18 -1.16
CA THR A 59 -10.73 13.14 -1.27
C THR A 59 -11.30 11.96 -0.48
N ASN A 60 -10.70 10.78 -0.60
CA ASN A 60 -11.08 9.61 0.18
C ASN A 60 -10.94 9.86 1.68
N ALA A 61 -9.78 10.34 2.14
CA ALA A 61 -9.53 10.61 3.55
C ALA A 61 -10.53 11.63 4.11
N LEU A 62 -10.81 12.69 3.36
CA LEU A 62 -11.79 13.70 3.74
C LEU A 62 -13.20 13.11 3.85
N THR A 63 -13.63 12.34 2.85
CA THR A 63 -14.95 11.70 2.82
C THR A 63 -15.16 10.80 4.03
N GLN A 64 -14.20 9.93 4.34
CA GLN A 64 -14.28 9.02 5.48
C GLN A 64 -14.28 9.78 6.81
N THR A 65 -13.45 10.81 6.94
CA THR A 65 -13.37 11.62 8.17
C THR A 65 -14.64 12.42 8.41
N VAL A 66 -15.20 13.04 7.37
CA VAL A 66 -16.48 13.78 7.47
C VAL A 66 -17.61 12.81 7.82
N ALA A 67 -17.71 11.67 7.15
CA ALA A 67 -18.72 10.66 7.46
C ALA A 67 -18.63 10.18 8.92
N LEU A 68 -17.42 9.98 9.44
CA LEU A 68 -17.20 9.58 10.82
C LEU A 68 -17.56 10.70 11.82
N SER A 69 -17.36 11.95 11.47
CA SER A 69 -17.69 13.11 12.33
C SER A 69 -19.19 13.29 12.55
N THR A 70 -20.04 12.66 11.72
CA THR A 70 -21.51 12.70 11.88
C THR A 70 -22.03 11.67 12.88
N LEU A 71 -21.19 10.75 13.36
CA LEU A 71 -21.58 9.73 14.33
C LEU A 71 -21.61 10.30 15.76
N ASN A 72 -22.61 9.90 16.53
CA ASN A 72 -22.72 10.21 17.95
C ASN A 72 -22.12 9.06 18.77
N PHE A 73 -21.12 9.37 19.57
CA PHE A 73 -20.43 8.41 20.43
C PHE A 73 -21.00 8.49 21.84
N CYS A 74 -21.34 7.33 22.42
CA CYS A 74 -21.92 7.22 23.77
C CYS A 74 -21.08 6.27 24.62
N GLY A 75 -21.08 6.49 25.92
CA GLY A 75 -20.37 5.65 26.88
C GLY A 75 -18.96 6.14 27.22
N PRO A 76 -18.10 5.26 27.74
CA PRO A 76 -16.82 5.65 28.33
C PRO A 76 -15.78 6.17 27.35
N ASN A 77 -16.05 6.20 26.05
CA ASN A 77 -15.14 6.70 24.99
C ASN A 77 -13.70 6.16 25.08
N VAL A 78 -13.55 4.93 25.56
CA VAL A 78 -12.27 4.26 25.73
C VAL A 78 -12.11 3.20 24.65
N ILE A 79 -11.05 3.36 23.84
CA ILE A 79 -10.65 2.38 22.83
C ILE A 79 -9.55 1.52 23.41
N ASN A 80 -9.81 0.23 23.61
CA ASN A 80 -8.82 -0.72 24.07
C ASN A 80 -7.94 -1.22 22.92
N HIS A 81 -7.26 -0.27 22.24
CA HIS A 81 -6.37 -0.55 21.12
C HIS A 81 -5.26 0.49 21.01
N PHE A 82 -4.16 0.16 20.30
CA PHE A 82 -3.01 1.06 20.14
C PHE A 82 -3.24 2.18 19.12
N TYR A 83 -4.24 2.07 18.27
CA TYR A 83 -4.62 3.06 17.27
C TYR A 83 -6.13 3.08 17.08
N CYS A 84 -6.64 4.19 16.55
CA CYS A 84 -8.04 4.32 16.21
C CYS A 84 -8.33 3.58 14.91
N ASP A 85 -9.29 2.65 14.93
CA ASP A 85 -9.77 1.96 13.72
C ASP A 85 -11.28 2.10 13.59
N LEU A 86 -11.76 2.14 12.35
CA LEU A 86 -13.19 2.35 12.05
C LEU A 86 -14.12 1.34 12.70
N PRO A 87 -13.83 0.01 12.68
CA PRO A 87 -14.70 -0.97 13.32
C PRO A 87 -14.93 -0.72 14.81
N GLN A 88 -13.90 -0.30 15.53
CA GLN A 88 -14.01 -0.02 16.95
C GLN A 88 -14.81 1.25 17.24
N LEU A 89 -14.66 2.26 16.37
CA LEU A 89 -15.45 3.47 16.46
C LEU A 89 -16.92 3.23 16.16
N PHE A 90 -17.23 2.33 15.22
CA PHE A 90 -18.61 1.94 14.95
C PHE A 90 -19.26 1.23 16.15
N GLN A 91 -18.52 0.40 16.89
CA GLN A 91 -19.00 -0.24 18.13
C GLN A 91 -19.30 0.75 19.26
N LEU A 92 -18.62 1.90 19.27
CA LEU A 92 -18.84 2.97 20.27
C LEU A 92 -19.94 3.96 19.85
N SER A 93 -20.49 3.83 18.65
CA SER A 93 -21.55 4.70 18.14
C SER A 93 -22.91 4.31 18.67
N CYS A 94 -23.69 5.27 19.14
CA CYS A 94 -25.12 5.09 19.45
C CYS A 94 -26.04 5.49 18.30
N SER A 95 -25.49 6.08 17.23
CA SER A 95 -26.24 6.34 16.00
C SER A 95 -26.07 5.18 15.02
N SER A 96 -26.95 5.11 14.01
CA SER A 96 -26.85 4.10 12.96
C SER A 96 -25.55 4.28 12.17
N THR A 97 -24.75 3.21 12.05
CA THR A 97 -23.48 3.16 11.33
C THR A 97 -23.62 2.68 9.88
N GLN A 98 -24.83 2.29 9.46
CA GLN A 98 -25.07 1.66 8.14
C GLN A 98 -24.53 2.46 6.97
N LEU A 99 -24.75 3.78 6.97
CA LEU A 99 -24.21 4.64 5.90
C LEU A 99 -22.69 4.67 5.90
N ASN A 100 -22.08 4.73 7.07
CA ASN A 100 -20.62 4.79 7.23
C ASN A 100 -19.98 3.47 6.84
N GLU A 101 -20.58 2.35 7.18
CA GLU A 101 -20.17 1.01 6.76
C GLU A 101 -20.27 0.86 5.24
N LEU A 102 -21.40 1.28 4.66
CA LEU A 102 -21.58 1.25 3.19
C LEU A 102 -20.53 2.10 2.47
N LEU A 103 -20.24 3.32 2.97
CA LEU A 103 -19.20 4.19 2.43
C LEU A 103 -17.82 3.54 2.57
N LEU A 104 -17.51 2.95 3.71
CA LEU A 104 -16.25 2.25 3.95
C LEU A 104 -16.06 1.10 2.95
N PHE A 105 -17.09 0.27 2.76
CA PHE A 105 -17.01 -0.84 1.80
C PHE A 105 -16.94 -0.37 0.35
N ALA A 106 -17.82 0.55 -0.06
CA ALA A 106 -17.87 1.03 -1.45
C ALA A 106 -16.58 1.77 -1.84
N VAL A 107 -16.16 2.73 -1.01
CA VAL A 107 -14.95 3.51 -1.28
C VAL A 107 -13.70 2.65 -1.10
N GLY A 108 -13.67 1.79 -0.08
CA GLY A 108 -12.57 0.84 0.14
C GLY A 108 -12.39 -0.12 -1.03
N PHE A 109 -13.50 -0.62 -1.60
CA PHE A 109 -13.46 -1.46 -2.80
C PHE A 109 -12.89 -0.70 -4.01
N ILE A 110 -13.27 0.55 -4.21
CA ILE A 110 -12.74 1.38 -5.30
C ILE A 110 -11.24 1.70 -5.06
N MET A 111 -10.88 2.10 -3.85
CA MET A 111 -9.53 2.58 -3.51
C MET A 111 -8.49 1.46 -3.35
N ALA A 112 -8.90 0.25 -3.07
CA ALA A 112 -8.04 -0.91 -2.94
C ALA A 112 -8.27 -1.96 -4.04
N GLY A 113 -9.51 -2.23 -4.39
CA GLY A 113 -9.86 -3.24 -5.40
C GLY A 113 -9.41 -2.85 -6.80
N THR A 114 -9.65 -1.61 -7.22
CA THR A 114 -9.20 -1.13 -8.55
C THR A 114 -7.68 -1.19 -8.69
N PRO A 115 -6.87 -0.62 -7.77
CA PRO A 115 -5.42 -0.77 -7.77
C PRO A 115 -4.96 -2.23 -7.82
N LEU A 116 -5.55 -3.10 -7.02
CA LEU A 116 -5.19 -4.51 -6.98
C LEU A 116 -5.43 -5.21 -8.33
N VAL A 117 -6.58 -4.97 -8.97
CA VAL A 117 -6.88 -5.52 -10.31
C VAL A 117 -5.88 -5.01 -11.35
N LEU A 118 -5.54 -3.72 -11.32
CA LEU A 118 -4.55 -3.15 -12.23
C LEU A 118 -3.15 -3.75 -12.02
N ILE A 119 -2.73 -3.95 -10.77
CA ILE A 119 -1.46 -4.59 -10.42
C ILE A 119 -1.44 -6.04 -10.93
N ILE A 120 -2.49 -6.81 -10.66
CA ILE A 120 -2.60 -8.20 -11.13
C ILE A 120 -2.52 -8.25 -12.65
N THR A 121 -3.24 -7.37 -13.35
CA THR A 121 -3.22 -7.31 -14.81
C THR A 121 -1.83 -6.98 -15.34
N ALA A 122 -1.16 -5.96 -14.79
CA ALA A 122 0.20 -5.59 -15.16
C ALA A 122 1.18 -6.76 -14.98
N TYR A 123 1.14 -7.41 -13.82
CA TYR A 123 2.04 -8.54 -13.52
C TYR A 123 1.71 -9.82 -14.28
N SER A 124 0.46 -10.03 -14.68
CA SER A 124 0.11 -11.14 -15.59
C SER A 124 0.81 -10.97 -16.94
N HIS A 125 0.83 -9.76 -17.49
CA HIS A 125 1.56 -9.47 -18.73
C HIS A 125 3.08 -9.56 -18.54
N VAL A 126 3.62 -9.06 -17.45
CA VAL A 126 5.04 -9.17 -17.12
C VAL A 126 5.45 -10.63 -16.99
N ALA A 127 4.68 -11.45 -16.27
CA ALA A 127 4.96 -12.89 -16.14
C ALA A 127 4.98 -13.58 -17.49
N ALA A 128 3.98 -13.34 -18.34
CA ALA A 128 3.93 -13.89 -19.70
C ALA A 128 5.16 -13.47 -20.55
N ALA A 129 5.60 -12.23 -20.44
CA ALA A 129 6.78 -11.73 -21.13
C ALA A 129 8.08 -12.37 -20.61
N VAL A 130 8.23 -12.46 -19.27
CA VAL A 130 9.41 -13.05 -18.63
C VAL A 130 9.54 -14.54 -18.95
N LEU A 131 8.44 -15.29 -19.03
CA LEU A 131 8.47 -16.70 -19.40
C LEU A 131 8.93 -16.93 -20.85
N ARG A 132 8.80 -15.93 -21.71
CA ARG A 132 9.32 -15.98 -23.11
C ARG A 132 10.81 -15.66 -23.22
N ILE A 133 11.45 -15.17 -22.18
CA ILE A 133 12.90 -14.90 -22.16
C ILE A 133 13.64 -16.25 -22.19
N ARG A 134 14.47 -16.46 -23.21
CA ARG A 134 15.22 -17.72 -23.38
C ARG A 134 16.38 -17.87 -22.38
N SER A 135 17.02 -16.78 -21.98
CA SER A 135 18.17 -16.84 -21.04
C SER A 135 17.71 -17.01 -19.61
N VAL A 136 18.31 -17.97 -18.91
CA VAL A 136 18.04 -18.24 -17.48
C VAL A 136 18.41 -17.02 -16.62
N GLU A 137 19.54 -16.38 -16.90
CA GLU A 137 20.00 -15.20 -16.18
C GLU A 137 19.06 -14.00 -16.36
N GLY A 138 18.58 -13.75 -17.59
CA GLY A 138 17.61 -12.69 -17.87
C GLY A 138 16.31 -12.91 -17.10
N ARG A 139 15.79 -14.13 -17.06
CA ARG A 139 14.60 -14.49 -16.26
C ARG A 139 14.85 -14.25 -14.78
N LYS A 140 15.97 -14.72 -14.23
CA LYS A 140 16.32 -14.56 -12.80
C LYS A 140 16.41 -13.07 -12.42
N LYS A 141 17.03 -12.25 -13.27
CA LYS A 141 17.13 -10.80 -13.05
C LYS A 141 15.73 -10.14 -13.04
N ALA A 142 14.88 -10.46 -14.01
CA ALA A 142 13.52 -9.93 -14.10
C ALA A 142 12.67 -10.35 -12.87
N PHE A 143 12.72 -11.62 -12.46
CA PHE A 143 12.04 -12.10 -11.26
C PHE A 143 12.56 -11.44 -9.98
N SER A 144 13.86 -11.23 -9.85
CA SER A 144 14.42 -10.55 -8.69
C SER A 144 13.92 -9.11 -8.56
N THR A 145 13.85 -8.39 -9.68
CA THR A 145 13.36 -7.01 -9.71
C THR A 145 11.87 -6.91 -9.38
N CYS A 146 11.06 -7.80 -9.98
CA CYS A 146 9.61 -7.83 -9.74
C CYS A 146 9.25 -8.38 -8.36
N GLY A 147 10.02 -9.32 -7.84
CA GLY A 147 9.75 -9.98 -6.56
C GLY A 147 9.72 -9.03 -5.37
N SER A 148 10.57 -8.00 -5.36
CA SER A 148 10.54 -6.96 -4.31
C SER A 148 9.22 -6.24 -4.27
N HIS A 149 8.76 -5.76 -5.42
CA HIS A 149 7.51 -5.04 -5.52
C HIS A 149 6.32 -5.94 -5.18
N LEU A 150 6.29 -7.18 -5.68
CA LEU A 150 5.24 -8.13 -5.35
C LEU A 150 5.20 -8.45 -3.85
N THR A 151 6.35 -8.53 -3.18
CA THR A 151 6.41 -8.70 -1.72
C THR A 151 5.71 -7.54 -1.01
N VAL A 152 6.02 -6.30 -1.39
CA VAL A 152 5.39 -5.11 -0.80
C VAL A 152 3.88 -5.09 -1.10
N VAL A 153 3.48 -5.41 -2.33
CA VAL A 153 2.06 -5.53 -2.73
C VAL A 153 1.33 -6.57 -1.86
N CYS A 154 1.90 -7.76 -1.69
CA CYS A 154 1.30 -8.80 -0.86
C CYS A 154 1.17 -8.38 0.61
N LEU A 155 2.19 -7.72 1.17
CA LEU A 155 2.14 -7.21 2.54
C LEU A 155 1.09 -6.11 2.69
N PHE A 156 1.01 -5.19 1.74
CA PHE A 156 0.08 -4.06 1.79
C PHE A 156 -1.37 -4.50 1.64
N PHE A 157 -1.70 -5.19 0.55
CA PHE A 157 -3.08 -5.62 0.28
C PHE A 157 -3.51 -6.78 1.17
N GLY A 158 -2.60 -7.71 1.53
CA GLY A 158 -2.89 -8.80 2.46
C GLY A 158 -3.33 -8.28 3.83
N ARG A 159 -2.66 -7.22 4.34
CA ARG A 159 -3.09 -6.50 5.54
C ARG A 159 -4.51 -5.93 5.39
N GLY A 160 -4.77 -5.23 4.30
CA GLY A 160 -6.09 -4.64 4.04
C GLY A 160 -7.18 -5.70 4.06
N ILE A 161 -7.01 -6.79 3.32
CA ILE A 161 -7.94 -7.91 3.27
C ILE A 161 -8.15 -8.51 4.67
N PHE A 162 -7.07 -8.74 5.43
CA PHE A 162 -7.14 -9.29 6.78
C PHE A 162 -7.98 -8.40 7.71
N ASN A 163 -7.74 -7.08 7.69
CA ASN A 163 -8.51 -6.13 8.50
C ASN A 163 -10.00 -6.10 8.09
N TYR A 164 -10.30 -6.13 6.77
CA TYR A 164 -11.69 -6.13 6.29
C TYR A 164 -12.43 -7.44 6.57
N MET A 165 -11.77 -8.60 6.54
CA MET A 165 -12.38 -9.89 6.87
C MET A 165 -12.76 -10.01 8.36
N ARG A 166 -12.21 -9.15 9.21
CA ARG A 166 -12.48 -9.11 10.65
C ARG A 166 -13.55 -8.08 11.03
N LEU A 167 -14.05 -7.30 10.09
CA LEU A 167 -15.24 -6.46 10.28
C LEU A 167 -16.42 -7.37 10.62
N GLY A 168 -16.83 -7.38 11.89
CA GLY A 168 -17.94 -8.23 12.40
C GLY A 168 -17.53 -9.31 13.40
N SER A 169 -16.24 -9.51 13.71
CA SER A 169 -15.83 -10.36 14.83
C SER A 169 -15.85 -9.57 16.15
N GLU A 170 -16.64 -10.03 17.10
CA GLU A 170 -16.92 -9.31 18.37
C GLU A 170 -15.75 -9.28 19.38
N GLU A 171 -14.69 -10.04 19.18
CA GLU A 171 -13.58 -10.12 20.14
C GLU A 171 -12.28 -9.55 19.58
N ALA A 172 -11.86 -8.40 20.11
CA ALA A 172 -10.51 -7.89 19.98
C ALA A 172 -9.55 -8.76 20.83
N SER A 173 -8.98 -9.78 20.22
CA SER A 173 -7.97 -10.64 20.86
C SER A 173 -6.64 -9.86 21.03
N ASP A 174 -5.82 -10.23 22.05
CA ASP A 174 -4.48 -9.68 22.21
C ASP A 174 -3.57 -9.95 20.98
N LYS A 175 -3.88 -11.00 20.22
CA LYS A 175 -3.26 -11.26 18.90
C LYS A 175 -3.53 -10.14 17.90
N ASP A 176 -4.68 -9.48 17.98
CA ASP A 176 -5.07 -8.39 17.08
C ASP A 176 -4.28 -7.13 17.35
N LYS A 177 -3.96 -6.87 18.60
CA LYS A 177 -3.08 -5.77 19.01
C LYS A 177 -1.70 -5.96 18.42
N GLY A 178 -1.14 -7.19 18.49
CA GLY A 178 0.16 -7.53 17.92
C GLY A 178 0.20 -7.37 16.39
N VAL A 179 -0.83 -7.87 15.71
CA VAL A 179 -0.99 -7.69 14.25
C VAL A 179 -1.15 -6.22 13.89
N GLY A 180 -1.87 -5.45 14.71
CA GLY A 180 -2.05 -4.01 14.53
C GLY A 180 -0.72 -3.26 14.57
N VAL A 181 0.13 -3.52 15.57
CA VAL A 181 1.48 -2.91 15.69
C VAL A 181 2.36 -3.32 14.50
N PHE A 182 2.38 -4.60 14.16
CA PHE A 182 3.12 -5.07 13.00
C PHE A 182 2.71 -4.34 11.72
N ASN A 183 1.43 -4.19 11.51
CA ASN A 183 0.86 -3.55 10.34
C ASN A 183 1.09 -2.04 10.28
N THR A 184 1.01 -1.35 11.41
CA THR A 184 1.04 0.12 11.47
C THR A 184 2.47 0.67 11.54
N VAL A 185 3.38 -0.07 12.17
CA VAL A 185 4.76 0.38 12.39
C VAL A 185 5.74 -0.38 11.50
N ILE A 186 5.70 -1.72 11.52
CA ILE A 186 6.75 -2.54 10.90
C ILE A 186 6.61 -2.53 9.37
N ASN A 187 5.40 -2.66 8.83
CA ASN A 187 5.19 -2.68 7.38
C ASN A 187 5.66 -1.41 6.65
N PRO A 188 5.32 -0.18 7.09
CA PRO A 188 5.83 1.04 6.46
C PRO A 188 7.35 1.15 6.54
N MET A 189 7.96 0.64 7.61
CA MET A 189 9.43 0.60 7.74
C MET A 189 10.07 -0.41 6.79
N LEU A 190 9.39 -1.54 6.52
CA LEU A 190 9.92 -2.57 5.62
C LEU A 190 9.94 -2.12 4.16
N ASN A 191 9.01 -1.27 3.71
CA ASN A 191 8.94 -0.83 2.33
C ASN A 191 10.24 -0.17 1.85
N PRO A 192 10.78 0.88 2.49
CA PRO A 192 12.07 1.47 2.12
C PRO A 192 13.21 0.48 2.21
N LEU A 193 13.22 -0.39 3.22
CA LEU A 193 14.26 -1.40 3.40
C LEU A 193 14.25 -2.43 2.27
N ILE A 194 13.07 -2.96 1.90
CA ILE A 194 12.94 -3.92 0.80
C ILE A 194 13.44 -3.34 -0.52
N TYR A 195 13.07 -2.08 -0.82
CA TYR A 195 13.52 -1.43 -2.05
C TYR A 195 15.00 -1.06 -2.01
N SER A 196 15.48 -0.50 -0.90
CA SER A 196 16.88 -0.09 -0.75
C SER A 196 17.82 -1.28 -0.74
N LEU A 197 17.55 -2.32 0.07
CA LEU A 197 18.41 -3.49 0.19
C LEU A 197 18.46 -4.35 -1.09
N ARG A 198 17.49 -4.19 -1.99
CA ARG A 198 17.50 -4.87 -3.30
C ARG A 198 18.03 -4.02 -4.45
N ASN A 199 18.29 -2.74 -4.22
CA ASN A 199 18.96 -1.90 -5.22
C ASN A 199 20.43 -2.31 -5.31
N PRO A 200 20.95 -2.69 -6.52
CA PRO A 200 22.34 -3.11 -6.70
C PRO A 200 23.35 -2.03 -6.26
N ASP A 201 23.02 -0.74 -6.47
CA ASP A 201 23.89 0.38 -6.10
C ASP A 201 24.00 0.51 -4.57
N VAL A 202 22.87 0.35 -3.87
CA VAL A 202 22.84 0.36 -2.41
C VAL A 202 23.55 -0.88 -1.84
N GLN A 203 23.33 -2.05 -2.43
CA GLN A 203 24.06 -3.26 -2.05
C GLN A 203 25.58 -3.06 -2.25
N GLY A 204 25.99 -2.52 -3.40
CA GLY A 204 27.39 -2.22 -3.69
C GLY A 204 28.01 -1.27 -2.67
N ALA A 205 27.32 -0.18 -2.34
CA ALA A 205 27.74 0.79 -1.33
C ALA A 205 27.84 0.16 0.07
N LEU A 206 26.87 -0.63 0.47
CA LEU A 206 26.90 -1.34 1.75
C LEU A 206 28.05 -2.33 1.82
N TRP A 207 28.27 -3.13 0.77
CA TRP A 207 29.42 -4.05 0.69
C TRP A 207 30.76 -3.33 0.82
N GLN A 208 30.92 -2.15 0.19
CA GLN A 208 32.13 -1.35 0.33
C GLN A 208 32.35 -0.89 1.78
N ILE A 209 31.28 -0.47 2.47
CA ILE A 209 31.35 -0.05 3.88
C ILE A 209 31.71 -1.23 4.79
N PHE A 210 31.03 -2.37 4.65
CA PHE A 210 31.24 -3.54 5.49
C PHE A 210 32.60 -4.23 5.28
N LEU A 211 33.11 -4.20 4.03
CA LEU A 211 34.41 -4.80 3.71
C LEU A 211 35.58 -3.82 3.90
N GLY A 212 35.35 -2.62 4.44
CA GLY A 212 36.39 -1.62 4.71
C GLY A 212 37.14 -1.12 3.49
N ARG A 213 36.61 -1.36 2.26
CA ARG A 213 37.20 -0.82 1.04
C ARG A 213 36.72 0.63 0.87
N ARG A 214 37.45 1.56 1.50
CA ARG A 214 37.37 2.98 1.13
C ARG A 214 37.83 3.08 -0.32
N SER A 215 36.93 3.47 -1.21
CA SER A 215 37.30 3.97 -2.53
C SER A 215 38.18 5.23 -2.32
N LEU A 216 39.47 5.10 -2.50
CA LEU A 216 40.36 6.23 -2.71
C LEU A 216 40.11 6.73 -4.14
N THR A 217 39.29 7.74 -4.28
CA THR A 217 39.39 8.75 -5.36
C THR A 217 38.86 10.05 -4.83
#